data_1436010c007004e5df3c2af515c56ae7
#
_entry.id   1436010c007004e5df3c2af515c56ae7
#
_cell.length_a   1.000
_cell.length_b   1.000
_cell.length_c   1.000
_cell.angle_alpha   90.00
_cell.angle_beta   90.00
_cell.angle_gamma   90.00
#
_symmetry.space_group_name_H-M   'P 1'
#
loop_
_entity.id
_entity.type
_entity.pdbx_description
1 polymer ?
#
loop_
_entity_poly.entity_id
_entity_poly.type
_entity_poly.pdbx_seq_one_letter_code
_entity_poly.pdbx_strand_id
1 'polypeptide(L)'
;MDARYLQDKEELKQSAQDVNEDRRAFLTAGLVGGAVAAGTLVASVANAQQVAQAPALTAAPFWPHPKWGKDDVAGASNWITPAKVLDTVKWIKDGKIYRIGRVYESGMPKFGERAFTMRIPGSPTGGPFGANKLVYHDEYLATEIGQTGTQFDGLGHIGIQMGKDGDKNEMRYYNGHTEQEIGGAYGLAVIGIENCKPFFTRGHLFDVEAVKGAPMDVGQEITVADLRSALQKQNMQEANIKEGDAVFFNTGWGKLWLKNNDKFNSGEPGIGLEVAKWCIDKGVCLTGADQWATEVVPNPNKDLAFPVHGELICKNGIYNHENLDFTALIADRKYQFAYIFSPAPIKGATGSNGGPIAVT
;
A
#
# COMPACT_ATOMS: atom_id res chain seq x y z
N MET A 1 -30.22 -14.17 -37.90
CA MET A 1 -29.71 -13.83 -36.58
C MET A 1 -30.07 -14.98 -35.67
N ASP A 2 -29.09 -15.64 -35.12
CA ASP A 2 -29.23 -16.91 -34.41
C ASP A 2 -29.87 -16.69 -33.03
N ALA A 3 -30.90 -17.42 -32.70
CA ALA A 3 -31.62 -17.32 -31.43
C ALA A 3 -30.69 -17.55 -30.21
N ARG A 4 -29.65 -18.36 -30.36
CA ARG A 4 -28.59 -18.55 -29.34
C ARG A 4 -27.83 -17.29 -29.00
N TYR A 5 -27.52 -16.45 -29.98
CA TYR A 5 -26.82 -15.18 -29.76
C TYR A 5 -27.60 -14.19 -28.91
N LEU A 6 -28.94 -14.21 -29.01
CA LEU A 6 -29.82 -13.35 -28.21
C LEU A 6 -29.98 -13.89 -26.78
N GLN A 7 -30.00 -15.21 -26.61
CA GLN A 7 -30.04 -15.85 -25.30
C GLN A 7 -28.78 -15.63 -24.50
N ASP A 8 -27.60 -15.80 -25.11
CA ASP A 8 -26.30 -15.52 -24.47
C ASP A 8 -26.16 -14.06 -24.02
N LYS A 9 -26.77 -13.14 -24.78
CA LYS A 9 -26.75 -11.69 -24.46
C LYS A 9 -27.68 -11.33 -23.29
N GLU A 10 -28.77 -12.06 -23.11
CA GLU A 10 -29.67 -11.88 -21.96
C GLU A 10 -29.07 -12.52 -20.70
N GLU A 11 -28.45 -13.69 -20.80
CA GLU A 11 -27.73 -14.31 -19.68
C GLU A 11 -26.56 -13.46 -19.19
N LEU A 12 -25.80 -12.83 -20.09
CA LEU A 12 -24.74 -11.89 -19.73
C LEU A 12 -25.25 -10.61 -19.06
N LYS A 13 -26.44 -10.12 -19.46
CA LYS A 13 -27.07 -8.99 -18.78
C LYS A 13 -27.58 -9.34 -17.39
N GLN A 14 -28.17 -10.52 -17.24
CA GLN A 14 -28.65 -11.02 -15.96
C GLN A 14 -27.47 -11.21 -14.98
N SER A 15 -26.40 -11.87 -15.42
CA SER A 15 -25.17 -12.03 -14.64
C SER A 15 -24.56 -10.68 -14.22
N ALA A 16 -24.57 -9.67 -15.08
CA ALA A 16 -24.07 -8.33 -14.74
C ALA A 16 -24.97 -7.57 -13.75
N GLN A 17 -26.28 -7.86 -13.73
CA GLN A 17 -27.21 -7.32 -12.73
C GLN A 17 -27.04 -7.99 -11.38
N ASP A 18 -26.90 -9.31 -11.34
CA ASP A 18 -26.71 -10.09 -10.11
C ASP A 18 -25.38 -9.69 -9.43
N VAL A 19 -24.30 -9.47 -10.19
CA VAL A 19 -23.01 -8.94 -9.67
C VAL A 19 -23.17 -7.52 -9.09
N ASN A 20 -24.08 -6.71 -9.61
CA ASN A 20 -24.30 -5.36 -9.10
C ASN A 20 -25.17 -5.36 -7.82
N GLU A 21 -26.06 -6.30 -7.68
CA GLU A 21 -26.86 -6.48 -6.45
C GLU A 21 -26.02 -7.08 -5.32
N ASP A 22 -25.14 -8.04 -5.61
CA ASP A 22 -24.17 -8.59 -4.65
C ASP A 22 -23.16 -7.53 -4.16
N ARG A 23 -22.70 -6.63 -5.04
CA ARG A 23 -21.86 -5.49 -4.65
C ARG A 23 -22.58 -4.51 -3.72
N ARG A 24 -23.88 -4.26 -3.91
CA ARG A 24 -24.68 -3.43 -3.00
C ARG A 24 -24.95 -4.14 -1.68
N ALA A 25 -25.18 -5.45 -1.69
CA ALA A 25 -25.37 -6.24 -0.49
C ALA A 25 -24.09 -6.31 0.36
N PHE A 26 -22.93 -6.42 -0.26
CA PHE A 26 -21.65 -6.43 0.45
C PHE A 26 -21.33 -5.08 1.14
N LEU A 27 -21.70 -3.97 0.51
CA LEU A 27 -21.54 -2.61 1.08
C LEU A 27 -22.57 -2.31 2.19
N THR A 28 -23.75 -3.00 2.17
CA THR A 28 -24.80 -2.83 3.18
C THR A 28 -24.75 -3.84 4.31
N ALA A 29 -24.18 -5.03 4.13
CA ALA A 29 -24.05 -6.06 5.18
C ALA A 29 -23.10 -5.67 6.31
N GLY A 30 -22.26 -4.64 6.13
CA GLY A 30 -21.44 -4.03 7.19
C GLY A 30 -22.26 -3.18 8.20
N LEU A 31 -23.54 -2.97 7.99
CA LEU A 31 -24.34 -1.99 8.74
C LEU A 31 -25.48 -2.60 9.60
N VAL A 32 -25.75 -3.91 9.56
CA VAL A 32 -26.87 -4.47 10.36
C VAL A 32 -26.46 -5.79 11.03
N GLY A 33 -26.05 -5.70 12.28
CA GLY A 33 -25.83 -6.88 13.12
C GLY A 33 -25.62 -6.52 14.59
N GLY A 34 -26.67 -6.05 15.26
CA GLY A 34 -26.56 -5.81 16.70
C GLY A 34 -27.84 -5.29 17.36
N ALA A 35 -28.76 -6.17 17.64
CA ALA A 35 -29.81 -5.86 18.63
C ALA A 35 -30.18 -7.11 19.45
N VAL A 36 -30.22 -6.89 20.76
CA VAL A 36 -30.96 -7.56 21.86
C VAL A 36 -30.24 -8.68 22.62
N ALA A 37 -29.78 -8.32 23.83
CA ALA A 37 -30.20 -8.97 25.08
C ALA A 37 -29.90 -8.04 26.28
N ALA A 38 -30.92 -7.65 27.01
CA ALA A 38 -30.84 -6.89 28.26
C ALA A 38 -30.55 -7.85 29.44
N GLY A 39 -29.72 -7.41 30.38
CA GLY A 39 -29.55 -8.12 31.64
C GLY A 39 -28.44 -7.58 32.54
N THR A 40 -28.87 -6.83 33.55
CA THR A 40 -28.26 -6.56 34.87
C THR A 40 -26.96 -5.76 35.01
N LEU A 41 -27.13 -4.59 35.63
CA LEU A 41 -26.11 -3.70 36.17
C LEU A 41 -25.21 -4.38 37.23
N VAL A 42 -23.92 -4.19 37.07
CA VAL A 42 -22.95 -4.06 38.19
C VAL A 42 -22.06 -2.88 37.86
N ALA A 43 -22.10 -1.84 38.70
CA ALA A 43 -21.27 -0.67 38.59
C ALA A 43 -19.84 -1.01 38.94
N SER A 44 -18.92 -0.96 37.98
CA SER A 44 -17.49 -0.84 38.21
C SER A 44 -17.02 0.49 37.64
N VAL A 45 -16.39 1.29 38.49
CA VAL A 45 -15.79 2.59 38.18
C VAL A 45 -14.72 2.38 37.11
N ALA A 46 -15.04 2.67 35.86
CA ALA A 46 -14.09 2.66 34.78
C ALA A 46 -13.29 3.96 34.76
N ASN A 47 -11.99 3.87 34.93
CA ASN A 47 -11.03 4.90 34.53
C ASN A 47 -11.26 5.21 33.04
N ALA A 48 -11.89 6.32 32.74
CA ALA A 48 -11.96 6.85 31.40
C ALA A 48 -10.57 7.36 31.01
N GLN A 49 -9.75 6.51 30.42
CA GLN A 49 -8.64 6.99 29.60
C GLN A 49 -9.27 7.80 28.46
N GLN A 50 -8.99 9.09 28.44
CA GLN A 50 -9.27 9.93 27.29
C GLN A 50 -8.59 9.32 26.07
N VAL A 51 -9.38 8.66 25.22
CA VAL A 51 -8.95 8.35 23.86
C VAL A 51 -8.70 9.69 23.20
N ALA A 52 -7.44 10.00 22.91
CA ALA A 52 -7.08 11.20 22.17
C ALA A 52 -7.87 11.17 20.86
N GLN A 53 -8.69 12.19 20.68
CA GLN A 53 -9.53 12.34 19.48
C GLN A 53 -8.59 12.37 18.27
N ALA A 54 -8.77 11.47 17.32
CA ALA A 54 -7.99 11.48 16.09
C ALA A 54 -8.05 12.86 15.44
N PRO A 55 -6.92 13.40 14.93
CA PRO A 55 -6.93 14.72 14.31
C PRO A 55 -7.94 14.72 13.16
N ALA A 56 -8.83 15.73 13.16
CA ALA A 56 -9.83 15.90 12.12
C ALA A 56 -9.13 16.00 10.75
N LEU A 57 -9.58 15.22 9.79
CA LEU A 57 -9.16 15.35 8.39
C LEU A 57 -9.47 16.80 7.96
N THR A 58 -8.44 17.57 7.62
CA THR A 58 -8.63 18.98 7.27
C THR A 58 -9.37 19.09 5.94
N ALA A 59 -10.55 19.69 5.96
CA ALA A 59 -11.35 20.02 4.77
C ALA A 59 -10.73 21.16 3.93
N ALA A 60 -9.60 21.72 4.36
CA ALA A 60 -8.91 22.77 3.62
C ALA A 60 -8.23 22.23 2.36
N PRO A 61 -8.10 23.03 1.30
CA PRO A 61 -7.31 22.65 0.13
C PRO A 61 -5.89 22.26 0.53
N PHE A 62 -5.44 21.08 0.10
CA PHE A 62 -4.09 20.56 0.38
C PHE A 62 -3.12 20.78 -0.81
N TRP A 63 -3.54 21.60 -1.75
CA TRP A 63 -2.76 22.01 -2.92
C TRP A 63 -2.70 23.53 -3.05
N PRO A 64 -1.68 24.10 -3.73
CA PRO A 64 -0.51 23.39 -4.27
C PRO A 64 0.36 22.82 -3.16
N HIS A 65 1.12 21.75 -3.46
CA HIS A 65 2.02 21.14 -2.45
C HIS A 65 3.03 22.17 -1.94
N PRO A 66 3.13 22.40 -0.62
CA PRO A 66 3.86 23.55 -0.06
C PRO A 66 5.37 23.52 -0.34
N LYS A 67 5.94 22.34 -0.55
CA LYS A 67 7.38 22.17 -0.81
C LYS A 67 7.69 22.07 -2.31
N TRP A 68 6.89 21.32 -3.07
CA TRP A 68 7.20 21.00 -4.46
C TRP A 68 6.49 21.91 -5.47
N GLY A 69 5.47 22.65 -5.03
CA GLY A 69 4.75 23.62 -5.87
C GLY A 69 3.67 22.98 -6.75
N LYS A 70 2.99 23.82 -7.52
CA LYS A 70 1.77 23.47 -8.24
C LYS A 70 1.98 22.53 -9.45
N ASP A 71 3.16 22.51 -10.01
CA ASP A 71 3.46 21.74 -11.24
C ASP A 71 4.15 20.39 -10.89
N ASP A 72 4.24 20.04 -9.60
CA ASP A 72 4.87 18.81 -9.19
C ASP A 72 3.97 17.59 -9.45
N VAL A 73 4.58 16.57 -10.04
CA VAL A 73 3.97 15.27 -10.36
C VAL A 73 4.75 14.07 -9.80
N ALA A 74 5.81 14.35 -9.03
CA ALA A 74 6.75 13.36 -8.51
C ALA A 74 6.71 13.19 -6.98
N GLY A 75 5.97 14.04 -6.26
CA GLY A 75 5.76 13.95 -4.83
C GLY A 75 7.05 13.78 -4.03
N ALA A 76 6.99 12.97 -2.99
CA ALA A 76 8.12 12.75 -2.09
C ALA A 76 9.31 12.02 -2.72
N SER A 77 9.18 11.47 -3.95
CA SER A 77 10.35 10.97 -4.69
C SER A 77 11.33 12.10 -5.07
N ASN A 78 10.90 13.36 -4.99
CA ASN A 78 11.76 14.53 -5.16
C ASN A 78 12.87 14.65 -4.08
N TRP A 79 12.71 13.98 -2.95
CA TRP A 79 13.75 13.89 -1.93
C TRP A 79 14.97 13.08 -2.38
N ILE A 80 14.82 12.22 -3.40
CA ILE A 80 15.91 11.35 -3.87
C ILE A 80 16.85 12.18 -4.76
N THR A 81 17.69 12.95 -4.10
CA THR A 81 18.74 13.77 -4.73
C THR A 81 20.08 13.02 -4.76
N PRO A 82 21.06 13.45 -5.60
CA PRO A 82 22.40 12.87 -5.56
C PRO A 82 23.04 12.90 -4.17
N ALA A 83 22.82 13.96 -3.40
CA ALA A 83 23.32 14.06 -2.02
C ALA A 83 22.69 13.02 -1.10
N LYS A 84 21.36 12.77 -1.24
CA LYS A 84 20.64 11.74 -0.49
C LYS A 84 21.16 10.34 -0.80
N VAL A 85 21.41 10.04 -2.07
CA VAL A 85 21.98 8.77 -2.52
C VAL A 85 23.38 8.56 -1.92
N LEU A 86 24.27 9.55 -2.02
CA LEU A 86 25.61 9.47 -1.47
C LEU A 86 25.62 9.36 0.07
N ASP A 87 24.68 9.99 0.76
CA ASP A 87 24.52 9.81 2.20
C ASP A 87 24.02 8.40 2.55
N THR A 88 23.11 7.86 1.75
CA THR A 88 22.59 6.50 1.93
C THR A 88 23.68 5.43 1.74
N VAL A 89 24.57 5.60 0.76
CA VAL A 89 25.69 4.66 0.52
C VAL A 89 26.53 4.46 1.77
N LYS A 90 26.69 5.48 2.62
CA LYS A 90 27.44 5.39 3.88
C LYS A 90 26.83 4.39 4.90
N TRP A 91 25.58 3.97 4.69
CA TRP A 91 24.88 3.01 5.54
C TRP A 91 25.13 1.56 5.13
N ILE A 92 25.66 1.33 3.94
CA ILE A 92 26.08 0.01 3.48
C ILE A 92 27.41 -0.33 4.18
N LYS A 93 27.40 -1.35 5.05
CA LYS A 93 28.55 -1.72 5.90
C LYS A 93 29.11 -3.09 5.58
N ASP A 94 28.26 -4.05 5.29
CA ASP A 94 28.66 -5.44 5.02
C ASP A 94 28.30 -5.90 3.59
N GLY A 95 27.59 -5.08 2.83
CA GLY A 95 27.21 -5.35 1.44
C GLY A 95 26.21 -6.50 1.29
N LYS A 96 25.57 -6.95 2.38
CA LYS A 96 24.57 -8.00 2.30
C LYS A 96 23.27 -7.46 1.69
N ILE A 97 22.73 -8.19 0.71
CA ILE A 97 21.50 -7.83 0.01
C ILE A 97 20.36 -8.72 0.49
N TYR A 98 19.24 -8.09 0.84
CA TYR A 98 18.00 -8.75 1.24
C TYR A 98 16.92 -8.41 0.23
N ARG A 99 16.28 -9.42 -0.35
CA ARG A 99 15.01 -9.22 -1.06
C ARG A 99 13.93 -9.01 0.00
N ILE A 100 13.26 -7.87 -0.05
CA ILE A 100 12.13 -7.56 0.82
C ILE A 100 10.80 -7.57 0.06
N GLY A 101 10.81 -7.82 -1.25
CA GLY A 101 9.62 -8.14 -2.04
C GLY A 101 9.32 -9.64 -2.01
N ARG A 102 8.03 -9.99 -2.00
CA ARG A 102 7.57 -11.38 -2.04
C ARG A 102 7.65 -11.96 -3.45
N VAL A 103 7.69 -13.28 -3.54
CA VAL A 103 7.57 -13.99 -4.82
C VAL A 103 6.12 -13.87 -5.30
N TYR A 104 5.95 -13.53 -6.58
CA TYR A 104 4.63 -13.50 -7.21
C TYR A 104 4.26 -14.89 -7.69
N GLU A 105 3.12 -15.39 -7.25
CA GLU A 105 2.59 -16.69 -7.63
C GLU A 105 1.05 -16.69 -7.59
N SER A 106 0.43 -17.61 -8.33
CA SER A 106 -1.05 -17.64 -8.44
C SER A 106 -1.77 -17.89 -7.12
N GLY A 107 -1.11 -18.59 -6.19
CA GLY A 107 -1.65 -18.90 -4.85
C GLY A 107 -1.54 -17.78 -3.81
N MET A 108 -0.86 -16.67 -4.13
CA MET A 108 -0.70 -15.56 -3.19
C MET A 108 -2.04 -14.89 -2.86
N PRO A 109 -2.20 -14.30 -1.66
CA PRO A 109 -3.37 -13.51 -1.34
C PRO A 109 -3.48 -12.30 -2.27
N LYS A 110 -4.71 -11.98 -2.65
CA LYS A 110 -5.07 -10.85 -3.50
C LYS A 110 -6.29 -10.16 -2.90
N PHE A 111 -6.30 -8.85 -2.90
CA PHE A 111 -7.43 -8.11 -2.37
C PHE A 111 -8.61 -8.12 -3.36
N GLY A 112 -9.77 -8.56 -2.89
CA GLY A 112 -10.97 -8.70 -3.72
C GLY A 112 -10.80 -9.76 -4.83
N GLU A 113 -11.37 -9.49 -5.99
CA GLU A 113 -11.41 -10.42 -7.14
C GLU A 113 -10.23 -10.25 -8.11
N ARG A 114 -9.10 -9.74 -7.65
CA ARG A 114 -7.93 -9.53 -8.51
C ARG A 114 -7.31 -10.83 -8.96
N ALA A 115 -6.76 -10.83 -10.16
CA ALA A 115 -6.17 -12.00 -10.80
C ALA A 115 -4.66 -11.87 -10.96
N PHE A 116 -3.98 -13.00 -10.88
CA PHE A 116 -2.59 -13.15 -11.29
C PHE A 116 -2.46 -14.44 -12.09
N THR A 117 -2.09 -14.33 -13.35
CA THR A 117 -1.89 -15.48 -14.24
C THR A 117 -0.61 -15.32 -15.03
N MET A 118 0.29 -16.27 -14.90
CA MET A 118 1.50 -16.38 -15.72
C MET A 118 1.43 -17.66 -16.55
N ARG A 119 1.74 -17.58 -17.82
CA ARG A 119 1.77 -18.72 -18.73
C ARG A 119 2.97 -18.60 -19.68
N ILE A 120 3.55 -19.73 -20.02
CA ILE A 120 4.51 -19.86 -21.12
C ILE A 120 3.74 -20.47 -22.31
N PRO A 121 3.43 -19.68 -23.36
CA PRO A 121 2.75 -20.19 -24.54
C PRO A 121 3.66 -21.11 -25.34
N GLY A 122 3.38 -22.40 -25.35
CA GLY A 122 4.25 -23.43 -25.94
C GLY A 122 5.33 -23.95 -24.98
N SER A 123 6.09 -24.94 -25.42
CA SER A 123 7.18 -25.53 -24.63
C SER A 123 8.19 -26.20 -25.57
N PRO A 124 9.11 -25.46 -26.13
CA PRO A 124 9.41 -24.02 -26.01
C PRO A 124 8.39 -23.12 -26.72
N THR A 125 8.44 -21.77 -26.42
CA THR A 125 7.59 -20.77 -27.09
C THR A 125 7.94 -20.68 -28.59
N GLY A 126 9.20 -20.79 -28.93
CA GLY A 126 9.66 -20.78 -30.32
C GLY A 126 11.01 -21.46 -30.57
N GLY A 127 11.31 -21.64 -31.84
CA GLY A 127 12.49 -22.35 -32.34
C GLY A 127 12.20 -23.79 -32.72
N PRO A 128 13.24 -24.52 -33.21
CA PRO A 128 14.64 -24.11 -33.33
C PRO A 128 14.90 -23.19 -34.54
N PHE A 129 15.71 -22.14 -34.31
CA PHE A 129 16.13 -21.20 -35.34
C PHE A 129 17.61 -21.33 -35.69
N GLY A 130 17.92 -21.05 -36.96
CA GLY A 130 19.27 -21.03 -37.48
C GLY A 130 19.99 -22.39 -37.45
N ALA A 131 21.24 -22.40 -37.88
CA ALA A 131 22.12 -23.58 -37.84
C ALA A 131 22.46 -24.00 -36.41
N ASN A 132 22.47 -23.04 -35.47
CA ASN A 132 22.74 -23.25 -34.05
C ASN A 132 21.52 -23.75 -33.27
N LYS A 133 20.36 -23.94 -33.94
CA LYS A 133 19.16 -24.56 -33.37
C LYS A 133 18.65 -23.87 -32.05
N LEU A 134 18.68 -22.55 -32.01
CA LEU A 134 18.24 -21.77 -30.84
C LEU A 134 16.74 -21.99 -30.59
N VAL A 135 16.39 -22.23 -29.33
CA VAL A 135 15.01 -22.27 -28.81
C VAL A 135 14.86 -21.26 -27.69
N TYR A 136 13.62 -20.77 -27.46
CA TYR A 136 13.37 -19.77 -26.40
C TYR A 136 12.02 -19.99 -25.72
N HIS A 137 11.90 -19.41 -24.51
CA HIS A 137 10.65 -19.28 -23.79
C HIS A 137 10.39 -17.80 -23.52
N ASP A 138 9.17 -17.37 -23.82
CA ASP A 138 8.60 -16.11 -23.37
C ASP A 138 7.36 -16.40 -22.54
N GLU A 139 7.14 -15.62 -21.50
CA GLU A 139 5.97 -15.71 -20.64
C GLU A 139 4.96 -14.61 -20.98
N TYR A 140 3.70 -14.92 -20.71
CA TYR A 140 2.60 -13.99 -20.71
C TYR A 140 2.13 -13.80 -19.28
N LEU A 141 2.09 -12.55 -18.81
CA LEU A 141 1.59 -12.17 -17.51
C LEU A 141 0.32 -11.33 -17.63
N ALA A 142 -0.76 -11.76 -16.99
CA ALA A 142 -1.99 -11.01 -16.83
C ALA A 142 -2.28 -10.84 -15.34
N THR A 143 -2.31 -9.60 -14.86
CA THR A 143 -2.53 -9.26 -13.46
C THR A 143 -2.97 -7.81 -13.33
N GLU A 144 -3.72 -7.51 -12.29
CA GLU A 144 -3.78 -6.15 -11.78
C GLU A 144 -2.44 -5.81 -11.12
N ILE A 145 -1.97 -4.57 -11.29
CA ILE A 145 -0.73 -4.10 -10.68
C ILE A 145 -0.96 -3.78 -9.20
N GLY A 146 -2.07 -3.12 -8.89
CA GLY A 146 -2.44 -2.76 -7.53
C GLY A 146 -3.04 -3.93 -6.75
N GLN A 147 -2.71 -4.04 -5.46
CA GLN A 147 -3.26 -5.02 -4.51
C GLN A 147 -3.02 -6.49 -4.90
N THR A 148 -1.91 -6.75 -5.60
CA THR A 148 -1.50 -8.09 -6.04
C THR A 148 -0.02 -8.29 -5.80
N GLY A 149 0.35 -9.13 -4.84
CA GLY A 149 1.74 -9.32 -4.43
C GLY A 149 2.33 -8.10 -3.73
N THR A 150 3.66 -7.99 -3.73
CA THR A 150 4.34 -6.77 -3.29
C THR A 150 4.00 -5.65 -4.27
N GLN A 151 3.42 -4.57 -3.77
CA GLN A 151 2.95 -3.48 -4.61
C GLN A 151 3.36 -2.12 -4.06
N PHE A 152 3.50 -1.17 -4.97
CA PHE A 152 3.90 0.19 -4.70
C PHE A 152 2.82 1.15 -5.19
N ASP A 153 2.26 1.95 -4.27
CA ASP A 153 1.22 2.92 -4.58
C ASP A 153 1.81 4.23 -5.07
N GLY A 154 1.38 4.62 -6.27
CA GLY A 154 1.71 5.90 -6.86
C GLY A 154 0.72 7.00 -6.46
N LEU A 155 1.02 8.23 -6.88
CA LEU A 155 0.25 9.44 -6.53
C LEU A 155 -1.17 9.46 -7.09
N GLY A 156 -1.42 8.69 -8.13
CA GLY A 156 -2.74 8.56 -8.74
C GLY A 156 -3.58 7.42 -8.17
N HIS A 157 -3.08 6.69 -7.16
CA HIS A 157 -3.79 5.54 -6.60
C HIS A 157 -5.01 5.95 -5.76
N ILE A 158 -4.87 7.00 -4.93
CA ILE A 158 -5.91 7.44 -3.99
C ILE A 158 -6.26 8.91 -4.22
N GLY A 159 -7.56 9.19 -4.26
CA GLY A 159 -8.14 10.53 -4.28
C GLY A 159 -9.15 10.72 -3.15
N ILE A 160 -9.55 11.97 -2.94
CA ILE A 160 -10.54 12.37 -1.93
C ILE A 160 -11.69 13.11 -2.62
N GLN A 161 -12.92 12.69 -2.36
CA GLN A 161 -14.11 13.42 -2.79
C GLN A 161 -14.28 14.66 -1.87
N MET A 162 -14.08 15.86 -2.42
CA MET A 162 -14.12 17.11 -1.63
C MET A 162 -15.49 17.78 -1.62
N GLY A 163 -16.29 17.54 -2.65
CA GLY A 163 -17.62 18.12 -2.82
C GLY A 163 -18.69 17.05 -3.05
N LYS A 164 -19.56 17.29 -4.04
CA LYS A 164 -20.68 16.39 -4.33
C LYS A 164 -20.19 15.00 -4.74
N ASP A 165 -20.75 13.98 -4.11
CA ASP A 165 -20.44 12.58 -4.39
C ASP A 165 -20.65 12.23 -5.87
N GLY A 166 -19.63 11.61 -6.46
CA GLY A 166 -19.61 11.21 -7.86
C GLY A 166 -19.26 12.29 -8.86
N ASP A 167 -19.11 13.57 -8.43
CA ASP A 167 -18.63 14.63 -9.32
C ASP A 167 -17.10 14.52 -9.48
N LYS A 168 -16.67 14.19 -10.69
CA LYS A 168 -15.25 14.01 -11.05
C LYS A 168 -14.43 15.29 -10.93
N ASN A 169 -15.05 16.46 -11.00
CA ASN A 169 -14.39 17.74 -10.77
C ASN A 169 -14.15 18.03 -9.28
N GLU A 170 -14.80 17.29 -8.40
CA GLU A 170 -14.66 17.40 -6.94
C GLU A 170 -13.89 16.24 -6.33
N MET A 171 -13.45 15.25 -7.12
CA MET A 171 -12.49 14.23 -6.71
C MET A 171 -11.09 14.80 -6.88
N ARG A 172 -10.32 14.87 -5.78
CA ARG A 172 -8.97 15.44 -5.75
C ARG A 172 -7.93 14.39 -5.45
N TYR A 173 -6.94 14.33 -6.30
CA TYR A 173 -5.72 13.53 -6.16
C TYR A 173 -4.55 14.43 -5.77
N TYR A 174 -3.36 13.84 -5.69
CA TYR A 174 -2.16 14.57 -5.33
C TYR A 174 -2.05 15.89 -6.12
N ASN A 175 -1.62 16.92 -5.40
CA ASN A 175 -1.44 18.30 -5.89
C ASN A 175 -2.69 18.94 -6.49
N GLY A 176 -3.89 18.43 -6.14
CA GLY A 176 -5.18 18.99 -6.50
C GLY A 176 -5.72 18.61 -7.88
N HIS A 177 -5.03 17.71 -8.59
CA HIS A 177 -5.56 17.19 -9.85
C HIS A 177 -6.94 16.55 -9.68
N THR A 178 -7.85 16.80 -10.61
CA THR A 178 -9.19 16.24 -10.58
C THR A 178 -9.27 14.93 -11.37
N GLU A 179 -10.20 14.04 -10.99
CA GLU A 179 -10.51 12.86 -11.80
C GLU A 179 -10.92 13.23 -13.23
N GLN A 180 -11.60 14.38 -13.41
CA GLN A 180 -11.98 14.86 -14.73
C GLN A 180 -10.76 15.20 -15.61
N GLU A 181 -9.67 15.69 -14.99
CA GLU A 181 -8.44 16.05 -15.71
C GLU A 181 -7.55 14.85 -16.01
N ILE A 182 -7.41 13.93 -15.05
CA ILE A 182 -6.40 12.86 -15.11
C ILE A 182 -6.96 11.50 -15.48
N GLY A 183 -8.24 11.24 -15.22
CA GLY A 183 -8.84 9.91 -15.40
C GLY A 183 -8.96 9.52 -16.87
N GLY A 184 -8.63 8.26 -17.15
CA GLY A 184 -8.74 7.71 -18.51
C GLY A 184 -8.72 6.18 -18.52
N ALA A 185 -9.48 5.60 -19.47
CA ALA A 185 -9.56 4.13 -19.62
C ALA A 185 -8.22 3.48 -19.97
N TYR A 186 -7.25 4.24 -20.45
CA TYR A 186 -5.94 3.76 -20.88
C TYR A 186 -4.79 4.31 -20.03
N GLY A 187 -5.10 4.77 -18.82
CA GLY A 187 -4.14 5.30 -17.86
C GLY A 187 -4.36 6.77 -17.53
N LEU A 188 -3.69 7.23 -16.49
CA LEU A 188 -3.73 8.60 -16.01
C LEU A 188 -2.95 9.52 -16.94
N ALA A 189 -3.46 10.75 -17.13
CA ALA A 189 -2.86 11.73 -18.04
C ALA A 189 -1.63 12.44 -17.43
N VAL A 190 -1.53 12.57 -16.09
CA VAL A 190 -0.54 13.46 -15.45
C VAL A 190 0.28 12.77 -14.36
N ILE A 191 -0.33 12.24 -13.30
CA ILE A 191 0.33 11.72 -12.10
C ILE A 191 0.53 10.20 -12.16
N GLY A 192 0.78 9.66 -13.35
CA GLY A 192 1.13 8.25 -13.51
C GLY A 192 2.48 7.90 -12.91
N ILE A 193 2.68 6.62 -12.64
CA ILE A 193 3.87 6.09 -11.94
C ILE A 193 5.18 6.38 -12.67
N GLU A 194 5.16 6.62 -13.97
CA GLU A 194 6.32 6.99 -14.77
C GLU A 194 6.99 8.31 -14.33
N ASN A 195 6.27 9.14 -13.58
CA ASN A 195 6.80 10.39 -13.02
C ASN A 195 7.52 10.17 -11.68
N CYS A 196 7.37 9.01 -11.06
CA CYS A 196 8.04 8.65 -9.82
C CYS A 196 9.53 8.38 -10.06
N LYS A 197 10.40 9.04 -9.30
CA LYS A 197 11.84 8.80 -9.36
C LYS A 197 12.20 7.48 -8.67
N PRO A 198 13.22 6.75 -9.18
CA PRO A 198 13.75 5.58 -8.48
C PRO A 198 14.22 5.93 -7.07
N PHE A 199 13.96 5.02 -6.12
CA PHE A 199 14.39 5.17 -4.74
C PHE A 199 15.77 4.55 -4.51
N PHE A 200 16.65 5.31 -3.93
CA PHE A 200 17.88 4.88 -3.27
C PHE A 200 18.02 5.74 -2.03
N THR A 201 17.45 5.30 -0.91
CA THR A 201 17.36 6.09 0.31
C THR A 201 17.53 5.21 1.56
N ARG A 202 17.75 5.86 2.70
CA ARG A 202 17.83 5.15 3.98
C ARG A 202 16.45 4.59 4.35
N GLY A 203 16.43 3.30 4.73
CA GLY A 203 15.26 2.62 5.26
C GLY A 203 15.38 2.37 6.76
N HIS A 204 14.30 2.58 7.50
CA HIS A 204 14.18 2.31 8.93
C HIS A 204 13.03 1.34 9.16
N LEU A 205 13.33 0.15 9.68
CA LEU A 205 12.36 -0.88 10.00
C LEU A 205 11.98 -0.83 11.48
N PHE A 206 10.71 -0.66 11.75
CA PHE A 206 10.12 -0.77 13.09
C PHE A 206 9.55 -2.18 13.29
N ASP A 207 10.18 -2.99 14.13
CA ASP A 207 9.69 -4.32 14.48
C ASP A 207 8.64 -4.21 15.60
N VAL A 208 7.42 -3.87 15.21
CA VAL A 208 6.30 -3.68 16.14
C VAL A 208 5.82 -5.00 16.69
N GLU A 209 5.93 -6.10 15.95
CA GLU A 209 5.68 -7.45 16.47
C GLU A 209 6.52 -7.73 17.72
N ALA A 210 7.83 -7.42 17.67
CA ALA A 210 8.69 -7.59 18.83
C ALA A 210 8.32 -6.66 20.00
N VAL A 211 7.76 -5.48 19.73
CA VAL A 211 7.25 -4.57 20.78
C VAL A 211 6.04 -5.16 21.46
N LYS A 212 5.09 -5.68 20.69
CA LYS A 212 3.84 -6.30 21.19
C LYS A 212 4.08 -7.69 21.82
N GLY A 213 5.20 -8.35 21.50
CA GLY A 213 5.54 -9.69 21.97
C GLY A 213 4.85 -10.83 21.23
N ALA A 214 4.04 -10.52 20.23
CA ALA A 214 3.33 -11.45 19.34
C ALA A 214 2.97 -10.76 18.04
N PRO A 215 2.66 -11.51 16.95
CA PRO A 215 2.03 -10.94 15.77
C PRO A 215 0.78 -10.16 16.13
N MET A 216 0.64 -8.98 15.55
CA MET A 216 -0.55 -8.15 15.74
C MET A 216 -1.77 -8.80 15.06
N ASP A 217 -2.97 -8.43 15.47
CA ASP A 217 -4.22 -8.93 14.91
C ASP A 217 -5.03 -7.81 14.21
N VAL A 218 -6.07 -8.21 13.48
CA VAL A 218 -7.00 -7.32 12.75
C VAL A 218 -7.43 -6.13 13.62
N GLY A 219 -7.39 -4.93 13.07
CA GLY A 219 -7.85 -3.72 13.72
C GLY A 219 -6.94 -3.19 14.84
N GLN A 220 -5.79 -3.80 15.08
CA GLN A 220 -4.81 -3.29 16.04
C GLN A 220 -3.99 -2.17 15.42
N GLU A 221 -4.08 -0.99 16.02
CA GLU A 221 -3.37 0.20 15.54
C GLU A 221 -1.95 0.29 16.11
N ILE A 222 -1.01 0.66 15.25
CA ILE A 222 0.35 1.06 15.62
C ILE A 222 0.33 2.54 16.01
N THR A 223 0.85 2.83 17.19
CA THR A 223 0.93 4.20 17.73
C THR A 223 2.37 4.74 17.66
N VAL A 224 2.53 6.06 17.80
CA VAL A 224 3.87 6.68 17.92
C VAL A 224 4.61 6.18 19.16
N ALA A 225 3.89 5.81 20.23
CA ALA A 225 4.50 5.17 21.40
C ALA A 225 5.09 3.79 21.07
N ASP A 226 4.44 3.01 20.21
CA ASP A 226 4.99 1.74 19.71
C ASP A 226 6.26 1.96 18.89
N LEU A 227 6.28 2.99 18.03
CA LEU A 227 7.49 3.34 17.26
C LEU A 227 8.66 3.69 18.17
N ARG A 228 8.45 4.50 19.20
CA ARG A 228 9.48 4.85 20.16
C ARG A 228 9.98 3.63 20.94
N SER A 229 9.08 2.73 21.30
CA SER A 229 9.43 1.45 21.93
C SER A 229 10.24 0.55 21.01
N ALA A 230 9.92 0.51 19.71
CA ALA A 230 10.70 -0.22 18.72
C ALA A 230 12.10 0.39 18.57
N LEU A 231 12.22 1.71 18.44
CA LEU A 231 13.52 2.39 18.41
C LEU A 231 14.40 2.03 19.61
N GLN A 232 13.84 2.05 20.81
CA GLN A 232 14.56 1.69 22.03
C GLN A 232 15.03 0.24 22.00
N LYS A 233 14.14 -0.72 21.68
CA LYS A 233 14.49 -2.15 21.60
C LYS A 233 15.54 -2.45 20.54
N GLN A 234 15.52 -1.70 19.45
CA GLN A 234 16.41 -1.85 18.30
C GLN A 234 17.70 -1.03 18.41
N ASN A 235 17.89 -0.32 19.54
CA ASN A 235 19.01 0.61 19.76
C ASN A 235 19.14 1.66 18.64
N MET A 236 18.00 2.18 18.18
CA MET A 236 17.90 3.22 17.18
C MET A 236 17.51 4.55 17.82
N GLN A 237 17.81 5.65 17.15
CA GLN A 237 17.44 7.00 17.61
C GLN A 237 16.50 7.66 16.61
N GLU A 238 15.40 8.20 17.10
CA GLU A 238 14.42 8.92 16.29
C GLU A 238 15.07 10.11 15.52
N ALA A 239 16.08 10.73 16.11
CA ALA A 239 16.82 11.82 15.49
C ALA A 239 17.60 11.42 14.23
N ASN A 240 17.84 10.14 14.00
CA ASN A 240 18.51 9.63 12.79
C ASN A 240 17.58 9.52 11.58
N ILE A 241 16.26 9.59 11.78
CA ILE A 241 15.28 9.59 10.70
C ILE A 241 15.20 11.01 10.15
N LYS A 242 15.50 11.15 8.86
CA LYS A 242 15.61 12.44 8.19
C LYS A 242 14.65 12.53 7.01
N GLU A 243 14.44 13.75 6.55
CA GLU A 243 13.67 14.00 5.33
C GLU A 243 14.16 13.12 4.16
N GLY A 244 13.22 12.56 3.44
CA GLY A 244 13.49 11.65 2.33
C GLY A 244 13.92 10.23 2.73
N ASP A 245 13.91 9.86 4.01
CA ASP A 245 14.05 8.47 4.43
C ASP A 245 12.76 7.69 4.18
N ALA A 246 12.86 6.37 4.08
CA ALA A 246 11.74 5.46 4.05
C ALA A 246 11.57 4.79 5.42
N VAL A 247 10.32 4.56 5.84
CA VAL A 247 10.00 3.88 7.09
C VAL A 247 9.12 2.66 6.85
N PHE A 248 9.42 1.57 7.55
CA PHE A 248 8.78 0.27 7.36
C PHE A 248 8.29 -0.29 8.69
N PHE A 249 7.15 -0.98 8.65
CA PHE A 249 6.48 -1.52 9.83
C PHE A 249 6.35 -3.04 9.69
N ASN A 250 6.96 -3.80 10.61
CA ASN A 250 6.73 -5.23 10.73
C ASN A 250 5.68 -5.48 11.82
N THR A 251 4.55 -6.03 11.43
CA THR A 251 3.44 -6.38 12.32
C THR A 251 3.39 -7.87 12.64
N GLY A 252 4.12 -8.69 11.88
CA GLY A 252 4.00 -10.14 11.89
C GLY A 252 2.78 -10.67 11.13
N TRP A 253 1.91 -9.80 10.59
CA TRP A 253 0.76 -10.19 9.76
C TRP A 253 1.20 -10.92 8.49
N GLY A 254 2.32 -10.51 7.90
CA GLY A 254 2.92 -11.15 6.74
C GLY A 254 3.25 -12.64 6.92
N LYS A 255 3.27 -13.18 8.14
CA LYS A 255 3.42 -14.61 8.42
C LYS A 255 2.23 -15.45 7.98
N LEU A 256 1.07 -14.83 7.74
CA LEU A 256 -0.13 -15.48 7.19
C LEU A 256 -0.03 -15.73 5.68
N TRP A 257 0.84 -15.03 4.97
CA TRP A 257 1.04 -15.12 3.52
C TRP A 257 1.21 -16.57 3.08
N LEU A 258 0.38 -17.03 2.12
CA LEU A 258 0.29 -18.41 1.62
C LEU A 258 -0.07 -19.48 2.66
N LYS A 259 -0.22 -19.12 3.93
CA LYS A 259 -0.59 -20.05 5.01
C LYS A 259 -2.05 -19.93 5.40
N ASN A 260 -2.58 -18.73 5.38
CA ASN A 260 -3.98 -18.43 5.67
C ASN A 260 -4.39 -17.14 4.96
N ASN A 261 -4.61 -17.24 3.65
CA ASN A 261 -4.96 -16.09 2.82
C ASN A 261 -6.31 -15.48 3.19
N ASP A 262 -7.26 -16.29 3.66
CA ASP A 262 -8.58 -15.79 4.08
C ASP A 262 -8.44 -14.86 5.28
N LYS A 263 -7.67 -15.27 6.31
CA LYS A 263 -7.36 -14.41 7.44
C LYS A 263 -6.54 -13.19 7.00
N PHE A 264 -5.55 -13.37 6.13
CA PHE A 264 -4.72 -12.28 5.62
C PHE A 264 -5.57 -11.18 4.96
N ASN A 265 -6.60 -11.55 4.20
CA ASN A 265 -7.48 -10.63 3.47
C ASN A 265 -8.67 -10.10 4.32
N SER A 266 -8.93 -10.62 5.53
CA SER A 266 -10.11 -10.26 6.34
C SER A 266 -10.02 -8.88 7.00
N GLY A 267 -8.89 -8.25 6.94
CA GLY A 267 -8.50 -7.00 7.59
C GLY A 267 -7.04 -7.10 8.00
N GLU A 268 -6.52 -6.11 8.73
CA GLU A 268 -5.11 -6.14 9.16
C GLU A 268 -4.81 -5.18 10.31
N PRO A 269 -3.71 -5.37 11.04
CA PRO A 269 -3.13 -4.33 11.87
C PRO A 269 -2.42 -3.29 11.00
N GLY A 270 -2.14 -2.11 11.53
CA GLY A 270 -1.37 -1.13 10.77
C GLY A 270 -1.28 0.22 11.47
N ILE A 271 -0.71 1.18 10.78
CA ILE A 271 -0.58 2.55 11.29
C ILE A 271 -1.91 3.29 11.27
N GLY A 272 -2.09 4.22 12.21
CA GLY A 272 -3.21 5.16 12.23
C GLY A 272 -2.79 6.56 11.85
N LEU A 273 -3.73 7.51 11.96
CA LEU A 273 -3.50 8.92 11.62
C LEU A 273 -2.40 9.59 12.46
N GLU A 274 -2.20 9.16 13.71
CA GLU A 274 -1.12 9.68 14.56
C GLU A 274 0.26 9.38 13.94
N VAL A 275 0.45 8.15 13.48
CA VAL A 275 1.72 7.74 12.84
C VAL A 275 1.84 8.37 11.45
N ALA A 276 0.74 8.48 10.69
CA ALA A 276 0.74 9.19 9.41
C ALA A 276 1.24 10.64 9.59
N LYS A 277 0.70 11.35 10.58
CA LYS A 277 1.17 12.70 10.91
C LYS A 277 2.65 12.71 11.30
N TRP A 278 3.10 11.77 12.11
CA TRP A 278 4.50 11.65 12.47
C TRP A 278 5.39 11.45 11.22
N CYS A 279 4.98 10.62 10.26
CA CYS A 279 5.68 10.43 8.99
C CYS A 279 5.77 11.74 8.19
N ILE A 280 4.66 12.49 8.11
CA ILE A 280 4.60 13.80 7.43
C ILE A 280 5.55 14.80 8.10
N ASP A 281 5.49 14.91 9.42
CA ASP A 281 6.34 15.83 10.21
C ASP A 281 7.85 15.48 10.08
N LYS A 282 8.19 14.20 9.89
CA LYS A 282 9.56 13.74 9.60
C LYS A 282 10.00 13.97 8.15
N GLY A 283 9.06 14.25 7.26
CA GLY A 283 9.33 14.40 5.83
C GLY A 283 9.79 13.11 5.17
N VAL A 284 9.27 11.94 5.59
CA VAL A 284 9.62 10.67 4.95
C VAL A 284 9.12 10.64 3.51
N CYS A 285 9.81 9.92 2.65
CA CYS A 285 9.41 9.83 1.25
C CYS A 285 8.48 8.64 0.96
N LEU A 286 8.48 7.65 1.84
CA LEU A 286 7.80 6.38 1.64
C LEU A 286 7.52 5.70 2.97
N THR A 287 6.34 5.10 3.07
CA THR A 287 5.98 4.11 4.09
C THR A 287 5.87 2.72 3.48
N GLY A 288 5.97 1.68 4.30
CA GLY A 288 5.70 0.32 3.83
C GLY A 288 5.53 -0.67 4.96
N ALA A 289 4.91 -1.83 4.66
CA ALA A 289 4.60 -2.81 5.68
C ALA A 289 4.50 -4.25 5.15
N ASP A 290 4.40 -5.22 6.08
CA ASP A 290 4.30 -6.64 5.76
C ASP A 290 2.87 -7.12 5.42
N GLN A 291 1.89 -6.19 5.40
CA GLN A 291 0.47 -6.39 5.06
C GLN A 291 0.06 -5.57 3.82
N TRP A 292 -1.25 -5.63 3.45
CA TRP A 292 -1.76 -5.19 2.14
C TRP A 292 -2.28 -3.74 2.07
N ALA A 293 -2.32 -2.98 3.18
CA ALA A 293 -2.71 -1.56 3.20
C ALA A 293 -1.79 -0.67 4.03
N THR A 294 -0.79 -1.23 4.75
CA THR A 294 0.07 -0.47 5.69
C THR A 294 -0.72 0.15 6.85
N GLU A 295 -1.94 0.64 6.63
CA GLU A 295 -2.81 1.19 7.67
C GLU A 295 -3.72 0.15 8.31
N VAL A 296 -4.22 0.47 9.50
CA VAL A 296 -5.12 -0.43 10.24
C VAL A 296 -6.48 -0.59 9.55
N VAL A 297 -6.90 -1.85 9.32
CA VAL A 297 -8.19 -2.18 8.70
C VAL A 297 -8.91 -3.26 9.53
N PRO A 298 -10.17 -3.03 9.96
CA PRO A 298 -10.95 -1.79 9.81
C PRO A 298 -10.37 -0.63 10.64
N ASN A 299 -10.62 0.60 10.20
CA ASN A 299 -10.20 1.76 10.97
C ASN A 299 -10.93 1.79 12.33
N PRO A 300 -10.26 2.14 13.46
CA PRO A 300 -10.91 2.28 14.76
C PRO A 300 -12.09 3.26 14.78
N ASN A 301 -12.00 4.34 14.00
CA ASN A 301 -13.14 5.19 13.70
C ASN A 301 -13.92 4.64 12.51
N LYS A 302 -15.10 4.09 12.76
CA LYS A 302 -15.95 3.42 11.76
C LYS A 302 -16.47 4.34 10.64
N ASP A 303 -16.40 5.66 10.85
CA ASP A 303 -16.79 6.65 9.84
C ASP A 303 -15.70 6.91 8.80
N LEU A 304 -14.50 6.35 8.99
CA LEU A 304 -13.36 6.55 8.12
C LEU A 304 -12.97 5.27 7.37
N ALA A 305 -12.74 5.40 6.07
CA ALA A 305 -12.20 4.35 5.21
C ALA A 305 -10.85 4.80 4.64
N PHE A 306 -9.79 4.08 4.92
CA PHE A 306 -8.42 4.33 4.45
C PHE A 306 -7.93 5.79 4.62
N PRO A 307 -8.09 6.39 5.82
CA PRO A 307 -7.71 7.79 6.03
C PRO A 307 -6.20 8.04 5.93
N VAL A 308 -5.38 7.04 6.24
CA VAL A 308 -3.91 7.17 6.17
C VAL A 308 -3.43 7.29 4.73
N HIS A 309 -3.99 6.51 3.79
CA HIS A 309 -3.71 6.67 2.36
C HIS A 309 -4.05 8.08 1.89
N GLY A 310 -5.21 8.61 2.30
CA GLY A 310 -5.62 9.97 1.99
C GLY A 310 -4.60 11.01 2.49
N GLU A 311 -4.13 10.87 3.73
CA GLU A 311 -3.16 11.80 4.30
C GLU A 311 -1.77 11.67 3.66
N LEU A 312 -1.25 10.45 3.52
CA LEU A 312 0.11 10.23 3.04
C LEU A 312 0.21 10.46 1.53
N ILE A 313 -0.57 9.73 0.73
CA ILE A 313 -0.43 9.72 -0.73
C ILE A 313 -1.08 10.96 -1.35
N CYS A 314 -2.38 11.14 -1.10
CA CYS A 314 -3.16 12.19 -1.76
C CYS A 314 -2.73 13.59 -1.33
N LYS A 315 -2.60 13.84 -0.01
CA LYS A 315 -2.32 15.19 0.48
C LYS A 315 -0.83 15.55 0.53
N ASN A 316 0.03 14.57 0.81
CA ASN A 316 1.46 14.84 1.05
C ASN A 316 2.41 14.19 0.04
N GLY A 317 1.90 13.44 -0.94
CA GLY A 317 2.71 12.81 -1.98
C GLY A 317 3.71 11.78 -1.46
N ILE A 318 3.48 11.23 -0.25
CA ILE A 318 4.29 10.19 0.36
C ILE A 318 3.82 8.84 -0.19
N TYR A 319 4.74 8.08 -0.77
CA TYR A 319 4.44 6.79 -1.38
C TYR A 319 4.22 5.69 -0.34
N ASN A 320 3.61 4.58 -0.77
CA ASN A 320 3.39 3.43 0.09
C ASN A 320 3.83 2.13 -0.60
N HIS A 321 4.44 1.19 0.15
CA HIS A 321 4.92 -0.08 -0.37
C HIS A 321 4.42 -1.23 0.50
N GLU A 322 3.58 -2.06 -0.05
CA GLU A 322 2.81 -3.06 0.67
C GLU A 322 3.29 -4.48 0.42
N ASN A 323 2.86 -5.40 1.29
CA ASN A 323 3.15 -6.83 1.19
C ASN A 323 4.66 -7.13 1.17
N LEU A 324 5.43 -6.44 2.00
CA LEU A 324 6.86 -6.66 2.12
C LEU A 324 7.17 -7.88 3.00
N ASP A 325 8.39 -8.40 2.90
CA ASP A 325 8.91 -9.48 3.75
C ASP A 325 10.18 -9.04 4.46
N PHE A 326 10.08 -8.84 5.76
CA PHE A 326 11.18 -8.40 6.61
C PHE A 326 11.83 -9.54 7.39
N THR A 327 11.44 -10.79 7.17
CA THR A 327 11.87 -11.95 7.96
C THR A 327 13.39 -12.06 8.04
N ALA A 328 14.09 -11.91 6.91
CA ALA A 328 15.55 -12.03 6.88
C ALA A 328 16.26 -10.84 7.54
N LEU A 329 15.73 -9.62 7.38
CA LEU A 329 16.26 -8.42 8.05
C LEU A 329 16.14 -8.54 9.57
N ILE A 330 15.00 -8.99 10.07
CA ILE A 330 14.73 -9.16 11.50
C ILE A 330 15.62 -10.26 12.09
N ALA A 331 15.77 -11.40 11.39
CA ALA A 331 16.63 -12.49 11.82
C ALA A 331 18.09 -12.03 12.01
N ASP A 332 18.57 -11.16 11.12
CA ASP A 332 19.92 -10.59 11.18
C ASP A 332 19.99 -9.29 12.02
N ARG A 333 18.87 -8.84 12.60
CA ARG A 333 18.76 -7.59 13.38
C ARG A 333 19.20 -6.36 12.58
N LYS A 334 18.84 -6.32 11.29
CA LYS A 334 19.12 -5.21 10.38
C LYS A 334 17.91 -4.30 10.25
N TYR A 335 17.85 -3.31 11.09
CA TYR A 335 16.71 -2.38 11.16
C TYR A 335 16.96 -1.06 10.43
N GLN A 336 18.17 -0.85 9.94
CA GLN A 336 18.59 0.31 9.15
C GLN A 336 19.39 -0.18 7.95
N PHE A 337 19.05 0.29 6.76
CA PHE A 337 19.61 -0.20 5.51
C PHE A 337 19.47 0.84 4.39
N ALA A 338 20.16 0.64 3.28
CA ALA A 338 19.84 1.30 2.03
C ALA A 338 18.63 0.60 1.40
N TYR A 339 17.50 1.30 1.28
CA TYR A 339 16.33 0.85 0.53
C TYR A 339 16.49 1.23 -0.94
N ILE A 340 16.33 0.25 -1.82
CA ILE A 340 16.48 0.41 -3.26
C ILE A 340 15.26 -0.17 -3.97
N PHE A 341 14.59 0.67 -4.77
CA PHE A 341 13.46 0.28 -5.59
C PHE A 341 13.28 1.25 -6.76
N SER A 342 13.04 0.69 -7.94
CA SER A 342 12.62 1.47 -9.11
C SER A 342 11.25 0.95 -9.55
N PRO A 343 10.19 1.77 -9.46
CA PRO A 343 8.91 1.40 -10.03
C PRO A 343 9.05 1.10 -11.52
N ALA A 344 8.32 0.12 -12.04
CA ALA A 344 8.20 -0.10 -13.46
C ALA A 344 7.53 1.15 -14.10
N PRO A 345 8.17 1.83 -15.04
CA PRO A 345 7.67 3.10 -15.57
C PRO A 345 6.54 2.88 -16.60
N ILE A 346 5.44 2.30 -16.14
CA ILE A 346 4.25 2.04 -16.96
C ILE A 346 3.47 3.34 -17.06
N LYS A 347 3.42 3.92 -18.25
CA LYS A 347 2.78 5.21 -18.49
C LYS A 347 1.31 5.21 -18.06
N GLY A 348 0.96 6.16 -17.20
CA GLY A 348 -0.38 6.35 -16.69
C GLY A 348 -0.85 5.29 -15.67
N ALA A 349 0.01 4.38 -15.23
CA ALA A 349 -0.36 3.45 -14.16
C ALA A 349 -0.41 4.16 -12.81
N THR A 350 -1.29 3.68 -11.92
CA THR A 350 -1.49 4.24 -10.58
C THR A 350 -0.50 3.69 -9.54
N GLY A 351 0.25 2.67 -9.90
CA GLY A 351 1.22 2.02 -9.02
C GLY A 351 2.14 1.09 -9.79
N SER A 352 2.94 0.31 -9.07
CA SER A 352 3.90 -0.63 -9.64
C SER A 352 3.99 -1.90 -8.80
N ASN A 353 4.19 -3.01 -9.45
CA ASN A 353 4.77 -4.20 -8.84
C ASN A 353 6.30 -4.12 -8.86
N GLY A 354 7.00 -5.06 -8.23
CA GLY A 354 8.45 -5.17 -8.32
C GLY A 354 9.10 -5.83 -7.12
N GLY A 355 10.42 -5.89 -7.17
CA GLY A 355 11.24 -6.55 -6.15
C GLY A 355 12.14 -5.56 -5.40
N PRO A 356 11.64 -4.86 -4.38
CA PRO A 356 12.48 -3.99 -3.56
C PRO A 356 13.55 -4.78 -2.82
N ILE A 357 14.70 -4.14 -2.62
CA ILE A 357 15.80 -4.72 -1.86
C ILE A 357 16.26 -3.78 -0.75
N ALA A 358 16.79 -4.39 0.30
CA ALA A 358 17.53 -3.70 1.36
C ALA A 358 19.01 -4.13 1.27
N VAL A 359 19.92 -3.17 1.44
CA VAL A 359 21.37 -3.42 1.44
C VAL A 359 21.98 -2.86 2.73
N THR A 360 22.75 -3.70 3.45
CA THR A 360 23.32 -3.35 4.75
C THR A 360 24.84 -3.27 4.75
#